data_6cb3e45467af69e62e5826d51488d6ee
#
_entry.id   6cb3e45467af69e62e5826d51488d6ee
#
_cell.length_a   1.000
_cell.length_b   1.000
_cell.length_c   1.000
_cell.angle_alpha   90.00
_cell.angle_beta   90.00
_cell.angle_gamma   90.00
#
_symmetry.space_group_name_H-M   'P 1'
#
loop_
_entity.id
_entity.type
_entity.pdbx_description
1 polymer ?
#
loop_
_entity_poly.entity_id
_entity_poly.type
_entity_poly.pdbx_seq_one_letter_code
_entity_poly.pdbx_strand_id
1 'polypeptide(L)'
;MRIITPHIPDKKVIFEVTRAHYESLLEAGVQIFEYTPGFIHGKNFVVDDRFGTVGTVNMDYRSMFLHFEDAVLLYHDPTVLDIKRDFINTQFRSQPVTLEQCLGHSWIRRLFRSILRVLAPLL
;
A
#
# COMPACT_ATOMS: atom_id res chain seq x y z
N MET A 1 -2.82 10.18 6.15
CA MET A 1 -2.59 8.72 6.01
C MET A 1 -1.22 8.49 5.40
N ARG A 2 -0.52 7.40 5.78
CA ARG A 2 0.77 6.98 5.20
C ARG A 2 0.68 5.54 4.78
N ILE A 3 1.27 5.20 3.64
CA ILE A 3 1.26 3.84 3.08
C ILE A 3 2.68 3.46 2.67
N ILE A 4 3.12 2.26 3.02
CA ILE A 4 4.36 1.66 2.50
C ILE A 4 3.97 0.51 1.59
N THR A 5 4.52 0.51 0.37
CA THR A 5 4.30 -0.53 -0.63
C THR A 5 5.63 -1.18 -1.03
N PRO A 6 5.61 -2.39 -1.60
CA PRO A 6 6.81 -2.98 -2.17
C PRO A 6 7.33 -2.15 -3.36
N HIS A 7 8.65 -1.97 -3.45
CA HIS A 7 9.31 -1.49 -4.67
C HIS A 7 9.59 -2.64 -5.65
N ILE A 8 9.87 -3.83 -5.11
CA ILE A 8 10.11 -5.05 -5.90
C ILE A 8 8.77 -5.74 -6.13
N PRO A 9 8.34 -5.93 -7.40
CA PRO A 9 7.06 -6.57 -7.70
C PRO A 9 7.09 -8.07 -7.43
N ASP A 10 6.08 -8.59 -6.73
CA ASP A 10 5.78 -10.03 -6.72
C ASP A 10 5.20 -10.46 -8.08
N LYS A 11 4.12 -9.78 -8.50
CA LYS A 11 3.49 -9.95 -9.80
C LYS A 11 3.44 -8.62 -10.54
N LYS A 12 4.03 -8.56 -11.74
CA LYS A 12 4.17 -7.31 -12.51
C LYS A 12 2.85 -6.59 -12.78
N VAL A 13 1.79 -7.33 -13.10
CA VAL A 13 0.46 -6.74 -13.40
C VAL A 13 -0.14 -6.12 -12.13
N ILE A 14 -0.15 -6.83 -11.00
CA ILE A 14 -0.66 -6.33 -9.72
C ILE A 14 0.12 -5.09 -9.26
N PHE A 15 1.43 -5.09 -9.49
CA PHE A 15 2.28 -3.94 -9.20
C PHE A 15 1.90 -2.68 -10.01
N GLU A 16 1.60 -2.84 -11.31
CA GLU A 16 1.12 -1.71 -12.12
C GLU A 16 -0.30 -1.27 -11.71
N VAL A 17 -1.17 -2.18 -11.26
CA VAL A 17 -2.48 -1.84 -10.66
C VAL A 17 -2.28 -1.02 -9.38
N THR A 18 -1.39 -1.43 -8.48
CA THR A 18 -1.08 -0.67 -7.26
C THR A 18 -0.61 0.74 -7.61
N ARG A 19 0.33 0.87 -8.54
CA ARG A 19 0.84 2.17 -8.99
C ARG A 19 -0.19 3.01 -9.74
N ALA A 20 -1.21 2.40 -10.33
CA ALA A 20 -2.31 3.12 -10.98
C ALA A 20 -3.18 3.92 -9.99
N HIS A 21 -3.16 3.56 -8.70
CA HIS A 21 -3.87 4.28 -7.64
C HIS A 21 -3.05 5.41 -7.01
N TYR A 22 -1.73 5.48 -7.23
CA TYR A 22 -0.86 6.44 -6.56
C TYR A 22 -1.25 7.89 -6.83
N GLU A 23 -1.51 8.25 -8.09
CA GLU A 23 -1.88 9.62 -8.48
C GLU A 23 -3.07 10.13 -7.66
N SER A 24 -4.18 9.40 -7.65
CA SER A 24 -5.39 9.80 -6.93
C SER A 24 -5.22 9.82 -5.40
N LEU A 25 -4.41 8.92 -4.86
CA LEU A 25 -4.13 8.89 -3.42
C LEU A 25 -3.23 10.07 -2.99
N LEU A 26 -2.22 10.40 -3.80
CA LEU A 26 -1.33 11.53 -3.54
C LEU A 26 -2.10 12.86 -3.64
N GLU A 27 -2.99 13.01 -4.63
CA GLU A 27 -3.90 14.17 -4.75
C GLU A 27 -4.82 14.30 -3.53
N ALA A 28 -5.25 13.18 -2.94
CA ALA A 28 -6.04 13.14 -1.71
C ALA A 28 -5.19 13.39 -0.43
N GLY A 29 -3.90 13.67 -0.56
CA GLY A 29 -3.00 13.97 0.56
C GLY A 29 -2.45 12.74 1.28
N VAL A 30 -2.56 11.54 0.70
CA VAL A 30 -1.92 10.34 1.23
C VAL A 30 -0.42 10.38 0.91
N GLN A 31 0.41 10.06 1.88
CA GLN A 31 1.86 9.90 1.69
C GLN A 31 2.18 8.45 1.35
N ILE A 32 2.84 8.23 0.23
CA ILE A 32 3.19 6.89 -0.26
C ILE A 32 4.70 6.73 -0.27
N PHE A 33 5.16 5.58 0.20
CA PHE A 33 6.57 5.20 0.25
C PHE A 33 6.76 3.83 -0.39
N GLU A 34 7.78 3.65 -1.20
CA GLU A 34 8.18 2.35 -1.75
C GLU A 34 9.38 1.81 -0.98
N TYR A 35 9.24 0.64 -0.37
CA TYR A 35 10.32 -0.04 0.34
C TYR A 35 11.35 -0.62 -0.63
N THR A 36 12.57 -0.08 -0.62
CA THR A 36 13.62 -0.41 -1.60
C THR A 36 14.67 -1.43 -1.11
N PRO A 37 14.92 -1.61 0.21
CA PRO A 37 15.98 -2.51 0.66
C PRO A 37 15.75 -3.99 0.37
N GLY A 38 14.52 -4.38 0.01
CA GLY A 38 14.16 -5.77 -0.26
C GLY A 38 12.68 -5.92 -0.56
N PHE A 39 12.19 -7.16 -0.48
CA PHE A 39 10.76 -7.45 -0.64
C PHE A 39 10.05 -7.30 0.71
N ILE A 40 8.97 -6.52 0.75
CA ILE A 40 8.10 -6.36 1.92
C ILE A 40 6.74 -7.02 1.64
N HIS A 41 6.23 -7.80 2.61
CA HIS A 41 4.95 -8.51 2.47
C HIS A 41 4.06 -8.40 3.73
N GLY A 42 4.39 -7.51 4.65
CA GLY A 42 3.58 -7.23 5.84
C GLY A 42 2.24 -6.56 5.48
N LYS A 43 1.18 -6.95 6.17
CA LYS A 43 -0.16 -6.35 6.07
C LYS A 43 -0.56 -5.90 7.48
N ASN A 44 -0.03 -4.76 7.88
CA ASN A 44 -0.23 -4.19 9.19
C ASN A 44 -0.88 -2.83 9.06
N PHE A 45 -1.85 -2.55 9.91
CA PHE A 45 -2.51 -1.25 9.98
C PHE A 45 -2.44 -0.73 11.40
N VAL A 46 -2.24 0.58 11.54
CA VAL A 46 -2.35 1.29 12.83
C VAL A 46 -3.23 2.51 12.63
N VAL A 47 -4.21 2.67 13.51
CA VAL A 47 -5.13 3.82 13.50
C VAL A 47 -5.18 4.43 14.89
N ASP A 48 -4.91 5.74 14.96
CA ASP A 48 -5.03 6.60 16.15
C ASP A 48 -4.28 6.07 17.40
N ASP A 49 -3.19 5.33 17.18
CA ASP A 49 -2.39 4.73 18.25
C ASP A 49 -3.18 3.79 19.22
N ARG A 50 -4.37 3.40 18.83
CA ARG A 50 -5.32 2.61 19.60
C ARG A 50 -5.68 1.28 18.95
N PHE A 51 -5.80 1.30 17.63
CA PHE A 51 -6.14 0.12 16.84
C PHE A 51 -4.93 -0.32 16.03
N GLY A 52 -4.68 -1.62 16.03
CA GLY A 52 -3.70 -2.24 15.17
C GLY A 52 -4.24 -3.53 14.60
N THR A 53 -3.86 -3.86 13.37
CA THR A 53 -4.13 -5.18 12.80
C THR A 53 -2.83 -5.76 12.24
N VAL A 54 -2.70 -7.06 12.40
CA VAL A 54 -1.64 -7.88 11.79
C VAL A 54 -2.28 -9.10 11.19
N GLY A 55 -2.05 -9.38 9.91
CA GLY A 55 -2.68 -10.53 9.29
C GLY A 55 -2.34 -10.68 7.82
N THR A 56 -3.28 -11.27 7.08
CA THR A 56 -3.12 -11.57 5.66
C THR A 56 -3.81 -10.57 4.74
N VAL A 57 -4.67 -9.69 5.27
CA VAL A 57 -5.54 -8.76 4.52
C VAL A 57 -4.74 -7.69 3.81
N ASN A 58 -4.72 -7.71 2.48
CA ASN A 58 -4.19 -6.61 1.66
C ASN A 58 -5.25 -5.49 1.48
N MET A 59 -4.79 -4.29 1.11
CA MET A 59 -5.68 -3.20 0.67
C MET A 59 -6.03 -3.36 -0.82
N ASP A 60 -6.64 -4.48 -1.17
CA ASP A 60 -7.11 -4.77 -2.52
C ASP A 60 -8.52 -5.37 -2.51
N TYR A 61 -9.19 -5.34 -3.66
CA TYR A 61 -10.56 -5.85 -3.80
C TYR A 61 -10.66 -7.34 -3.46
N ARG A 62 -9.62 -8.09 -3.78
CA ARG A 62 -9.61 -9.53 -3.59
C ARG A 62 -9.58 -9.90 -2.11
N SER A 63 -8.69 -9.29 -1.34
CA SER A 63 -8.63 -9.49 0.11
C SER A 63 -9.87 -8.97 0.83
N MET A 64 -10.42 -7.83 0.39
CA MET A 64 -11.55 -7.19 1.06
C MET A 64 -12.90 -7.86 0.80
N PHE A 65 -13.10 -8.53 -0.37
CA PHE A 65 -14.42 -8.96 -0.80
C PHE A 65 -14.51 -10.41 -1.30
N LEU A 66 -13.39 -11.05 -1.68
CA LEU A 66 -13.41 -12.30 -2.41
C LEU A 66 -12.64 -13.45 -1.72
N HIS A 67 -11.70 -13.13 -0.84
CA HIS A 67 -10.89 -14.12 -0.14
C HIS A 67 -11.31 -14.29 1.31
N PHE A 68 -11.02 -15.47 1.86
CA PHE A 68 -10.96 -15.68 3.29
C PHE A 68 -9.60 -15.20 3.77
N GLU A 69 -9.60 -14.28 4.70
CA GLU A 69 -8.41 -13.66 5.26
C GLU A 69 -8.44 -13.73 6.78
N ASP A 70 -7.29 -13.83 7.40
CA ASP A 70 -7.15 -13.86 8.86
C ASP A 70 -6.36 -12.64 9.34
N ALA A 71 -6.88 -11.99 10.38
CA ALA A 71 -6.18 -10.90 11.02
C ALA A 71 -6.47 -10.86 12.53
N VAL A 72 -5.47 -10.49 13.30
CA VAL A 72 -5.63 -10.15 14.70
C VAL A 72 -5.91 -8.67 14.81
N LEU A 73 -7.00 -8.31 15.48
CA LEU A 73 -7.30 -6.93 15.87
C LEU A 73 -6.78 -6.67 17.26
N LEU A 74 -5.92 -5.68 17.40
CA LEU A 74 -5.40 -5.17 18.66
C LEU A 74 -6.12 -3.87 19.00
N TYR A 75 -6.62 -3.77 20.25
CA TYR A 75 -7.32 -2.57 20.71
C TYR A 75 -6.78 -2.14 22.06
N HIS A 76 -6.28 -0.89 22.14
CA HIS A 76 -5.62 -0.34 23.33
C HIS A 76 -4.48 -1.23 23.88
N ASP A 77 -3.84 -2.01 23.03
CA ASP A 77 -2.72 -2.88 23.36
C ASP A 77 -1.39 -2.13 23.12
N PRO A 78 -0.39 -2.20 24.01
CA PRO A 78 0.91 -1.58 23.80
C PRO A 78 1.62 -2.04 22.53
N THR A 79 1.35 -3.25 22.03
CA THR A 79 1.87 -3.79 20.77
C THR A 79 1.51 -2.91 19.56
N VAL A 80 0.39 -2.16 19.63
CA VAL A 80 0.02 -1.20 18.56
C VAL A 80 1.11 -0.15 18.36
N LEU A 81 1.72 0.35 19.44
CA LEU A 81 2.81 1.31 19.37
C LEU A 81 4.11 0.68 18.87
N ASP A 82 4.33 -0.60 19.11
CA ASP A 82 5.47 -1.32 18.55
C ASP A 82 5.34 -1.50 17.04
N ILE A 83 4.15 -1.86 16.55
CA ILE A 83 3.83 -1.92 15.12
C ILE A 83 4.02 -0.55 14.47
N LYS A 84 3.55 0.52 15.11
CA LYS A 84 3.76 1.90 14.63
C LYS A 84 5.25 2.24 14.55
N ARG A 85 6.03 1.88 15.55
CA ARG A 85 7.48 2.12 15.58
C ARG A 85 8.19 1.39 14.45
N ASP A 86 7.83 0.13 14.21
CA ASP A 86 8.33 -0.67 13.10
C ASP A 86 7.97 -0.04 11.74
N PHE A 87 6.71 0.40 11.59
CA PHE A 87 6.26 1.13 10.39
C PHE A 87 7.10 2.38 10.13
N ILE A 88 7.36 3.19 11.16
CA ILE A 88 8.16 4.42 11.03
C ILE A 88 9.61 4.08 10.66
N ASN A 89 10.21 3.08 11.28
CA ASN A 89 11.56 2.63 10.96
C ASN A 89 11.66 2.10 9.51
N THR A 90 10.64 1.39 9.04
CA THR A 90 10.53 0.91 7.66
C THR A 90 10.36 2.08 6.69
N GLN A 91 9.55 3.09 7.05
CA GLN A 91 9.36 4.31 6.27
C GLN A 91 10.67 5.06 6.05
N PHE A 92 11.51 5.20 7.08
CA PHE A 92 12.83 5.86 6.95
C PHE A 92 13.76 5.16 5.97
N ARG A 93 13.53 3.88 5.70
CA ARG A 93 14.30 3.06 4.75
C ARG A 93 13.61 2.96 3.38
N SER A 94 12.51 3.66 3.19
CA SER A 94 11.69 3.64 1.98
C SER A 94 11.84 4.95 1.21
N GLN A 95 11.64 4.91 -0.11
CA GLN A 95 11.67 6.09 -0.95
C GLN A 95 10.27 6.71 -1.05
N PRO A 96 10.12 8.02 -0.80
CA PRO A 96 8.84 8.69 -1.00
C PRO A 96 8.48 8.71 -2.49
N VAL A 97 7.20 8.51 -2.78
CA VAL A 97 6.63 8.67 -4.12
C VAL A 97 6.02 10.06 -4.22
N THR A 98 6.35 10.79 -5.28
CA THR A 98 5.83 12.14 -5.52
C THR A 98 4.79 12.15 -6.64
N LEU A 99 3.86 13.11 -6.58
CA LEU A 99 2.89 13.32 -7.64
C LEU A 99 3.58 13.65 -8.98
N GLU A 100 4.66 14.41 -8.94
CA GLU A 100 5.46 14.75 -10.11
C GLU A 100 6.01 13.51 -10.82
N GLN A 101 6.49 12.52 -10.08
CA GLN A 101 6.93 11.25 -10.65
C GLN A 101 5.77 10.49 -11.32
N CYS A 102 4.57 10.54 -10.75
CA CYS A 102 3.39 9.90 -11.35
C CYS A 102 2.96 10.59 -12.65
N LEU A 103 2.96 11.91 -12.66
CA LEU A 103 2.60 12.73 -13.84
C LEU A 103 3.66 12.69 -14.94
N GLY A 104 4.93 12.48 -14.61
CA GLY A 104 6.05 12.39 -15.56
C GLY A 104 6.02 11.15 -16.47
N HIS A 105 5.10 10.20 -16.24
CA HIS A 105 4.94 9.06 -17.13
C HIS A 105 4.27 9.44 -18.46
N SER A 106 4.62 8.73 -19.53
CA SER A 106 4.00 8.93 -20.85
C SER A 106 2.48 8.73 -20.78
N TRP A 107 1.73 9.47 -21.61
CA TRP A 107 0.27 9.37 -21.67
C TRP A 107 -0.23 7.94 -21.97
N ILE A 108 0.52 7.15 -22.75
CA ILE A 108 0.21 5.75 -23.05
C ILE A 108 0.23 4.90 -21.77
N ARG A 109 1.25 5.09 -20.91
CA ARG A 109 1.34 4.37 -19.65
C ARG A 109 0.23 4.78 -18.69
N ARG A 110 -0.13 6.04 -18.66
CA ARG A 110 -1.26 6.54 -17.84
C ARG A 110 -2.59 5.95 -18.33
N LEU A 111 -2.83 5.89 -19.64
CA LEU A 111 -4.00 5.25 -20.23
C LEU A 111 -4.05 3.76 -19.88
N PHE A 112 -2.95 3.04 -20.04
CA PHE A 112 -2.85 1.63 -19.66
C PHE A 112 -3.19 1.40 -18.18
N ARG A 113 -2.64 2.21 -17.27
CA ARG A 113 -2.96 2.17 -15.84
C ARG A 113 -4.43 2.47 -15.55
N SER A 114 -5.05 3.39 -16.28
CA SER A 114 -6.47 3.69 -16.13
C SER A 114 -7.35 2.50 -16.52
N ILE A 115 -6.99 1.76 -17.56
CA ILE A 115 -7.67 0.52 -17.95
C ILE A 115 -7.47 -0.55 -16.87
N LEU A 116 -6.26 -0.73 -16.36
CA LEU A 116 -5.98 -1.68 -15.27
C LEU A 116 -6.80 -1.37 -14.01
N ARG A 117 -7.04 -0.10 -13.67
CA ARG A 117 -7.90 0.28 -12.53
C ARG A 117 -9.33 -0.21 -12.68
N VAL A 118 -9.89 -0.18 -13.89
CA VAL A 118 -11.23 -0.71 -14.15
C VAL A 118 -11.27 -2.23 -13.96
N LEU A 119 -10.17 -2.91 -14.28
CA LEU A 119 -10.04 -4.36 -14.14
C LEU A 119 -9.58 -4.80 -12.74
N ALA A 120 -9.19 -3.88 -11.88
CA ALA A 120 -8.69 -4.18 -10.53
C ALA A 120 -9.60 -5.11 -9.69
N PRO A 121 -10.96 -5.01 -9.75
CA PRO A 121 -11.84 -5.92 -9.03
C PRO A 121 -11.78 -7.37 -9.54
N LEU A 122 -11.23 -7.62 -10.72
CA LEU A 122 -11.12 -8.94 -11.34
C LEU A 122 -9.73 -9.57 -11.16
N LEU A 123 -8.77 -8.80 -10.67
CA LEU A 123 -7.37 -9.19 -10.47
C LEU A 123 -7.07 -9.47 -9.01
#